data_e3dadcab0f2b2224f0fb20f6c904d730
#
_entry.id   e3dadcab0f2b2224f0fb20f6c904d730
#
_cell.length_a   1.000
_cell.length_b   1.000
_cell.length_c   1.000
_cell.angle_alpha   90.00
_cell.angle_beta   90.00
_cell.angle_gamma   90.00
#
_symmetry.space_group_name_H-M   'P 1'
#
loop_
_entity.id
_entity.type
_entity.pdbx_description
1 polymer ?
#
loop_
_entity_poly.entity_id
_entity_poly.type
_entity_poly.pdbx_seq_one_letter_code
_entity_poly.pdbx_strand_id
1 'polypeptide(L)'
;GIITGCDKAFVVDKNDKNLQKINGKFLKNWIKNKDIGKYIINNSQSMLIYSNDIKNEEEEEFLVETFLKPYKQKLQNRRECRRNYRKWYELQWGREKYLFEQKKIMYPYKSRSNKFAIDIDNTYGSADIYSFYIKDEYKNEFSYEYLVGLLNSKTYDKYFKIIGKEMGKKVFDYYPNKIMKLKIFKDENYDEIEALSKEVVSLSRQKIMVSNELNTYINECNGK
;
A
#
# COMPACT_ATOMS: atom_id res chain seq x y z
N GLY A 1 -7.67 -3.32 -1.25
CA GLY A 1 -7.20 -2.49 -0.15
C GLY A 1 -8.25 -2.24 0.94
N ILE A 2 -7.87 -1.48 1.93
CA ILE A 2 -8.69 -1.15 3.10
C ILE A 2 -9.63 0.03 2.80
N ILE A 3 -10.84 -0.05 3.33
CA ILE A 3 -11.79 1.07 3.38
C ILE A 3 -11.92 1.49 4.83
N THR A 4 -11.47 2.70 5.15
CA THR A 4 -11.53 3.24 6.52
C THR A 4 -12.95 3.68 6.90
N GLY A 5 -13.71 4.18 5.92
CA GLY A 5 -14.98 4.85 6.12
C GLY A 5 -14.86 6.29 6.63
N CYS A 6 -13.69 6.65 7.16
CA CYS A 6 -13.33 8.02 7.54
C CYS A 6 -11.81 8.15 7.68
N ASP A 7 -11.12 8.51 6.61
CA ASP A 7 -9.64 8.64 6.66
C ASP A 7 -9.17 9.56 7.78
N LYS A 8 -9.89 10.65 8.06
CA LYS A 8 -9.50 11.60 9.13
C LYS A 8 -9.45 10.99 10.53
N ALA A 9 -10.15 9.87 10.76
CA ALA A 9 -10.15 9.17 12.03
C ALA A 9 -9.04 8.12 12.13
N PHE A 10 -8.66 7.51 11.01
CA PHE A 10 -7.80 6.33 11.00
C PHE A 10 -6.45 6.53 10.31
N VAL A 11 -6.28 7.61 9.55
CA VAL A 11 -5.01 7.90 8.85
C VAL A 11 -4.38 9.12 9.48
N VAL A 12 -3.20 8.93 10.05
CA VAL A 12 -2.48 9.92 10.85
C VAL A 12 -1.11 10.19 10.27
N ASP A 13 -0.54 11.37 10.56
CA ASP A 13 0.83 11.70 10.19
C ASP A 13 1.81 10.89 11.04
N LYS A 14 2.88 10.38 10.44
CA LYS A 14 3.95 9.65 11.15
C LYS A 14 4.62 10.47 12.26
N ASN A 15 4.61 11.79 12.12
CA ASN A 15 5.23 12.72 13.07
C ASN A 15 4.28 13.16 14.18
N ASP A 16 3.05 12.65 14.24
CA ASP A 16 2.14 12.98 15.35
C ASP A 16 2.70 12.44 16.66
N LYS A 17 2.98 13.35 17.58
CA LYS A 17 3.57 13.02 18.89
C LYS A 17 2.70 12.07 19.75
N ASN A 18 1.40 12.03 19.48
CA ASN A 18 0.49 11.14 20.20
C ASN A 18 0.69 9.66 19.80
N LEU A 19 1.31 9.38 18.66
CA LEU A 19 1.57 8.00 18.23
C LEU A 19 2.50 7.25 19.19
N GLN A 20 3.38 7.95 19.90
CA GLN A 20 4.27 7.35 20.90
C GLN A 20 3.51 6.76 22.11
N LYS A 21 2.26 7.21 22.34
CA LYS A 21 1.38 6.73 23.42
C LYS A 21 0.49 5.56 22.99
N ILE A 22 0.53 5.18 21.73
CA ILE A 22 -0.28 4.09 21.16
C ILE A 22 0.58 2.83 21.08
N ASN A 23 -0.01 1.70 21.41
CA ASN A 23 0.64 0.41 21.18
C ASN A 23 0.91 0.22 19.68
N GLY A 24 2.17 -0.02 19.31
CA GLY A 24 2.63 -0.16 17.93
C GLY A 24 1.90 -1.24 17.13
N LYS A 25 1.28 -2.23 17.78
CA LYS A 25 0.46 -3.26 17.10
C LYS A 25 -0.69 -2.68 16.28
N PHE A 26 -1.22 -1.52 16.67
CA PHE A 26 -2.31 -0.82 15.97
C PHE A 26 -1.82 0.09 14.86
N LEU A 27 -0.53 0.38 14.78
CA LEU A 27 0.04 1.29 13.79
C LEU A 27 0.60 0.51 12.61
N LYS A 28 0.12 0.82 11.41
CA LYS A 28 0.52 0.15 10.17
C LYS A 28 1.00 1.17 9.14
N ASN A 29 2.05 0.84 8.39
CA ASN A 29 2.48 1.65 7.26
C ASN A 29 1.32 1.80 6.27
N TRP A 30 1.00 3.05 5.89
CA TRP A 30 -0.16 3.34 5.05
C TRP A 30 0.22 4.06 3.77
N ILE A 31 -0.33 3.59 2.65
CA ILE A 31 -0.12 4.19 1.34
C ILE A 31 -1.40 4.42 0.57
N LYS A 32 -1.35 5.39 -0.33
CA LYS A 32 -2.36 5.69 -1.34
C LYS A 32 -1.77 5.56 -2.74
N ASN A 33 -2.62 5.66 -3.75
CA ASN A 33 -2.24 5.52 -5.16
C ASN A 33 -0.99 6.32 -5.56
N LYS A 34 -0.83 7.55 -5.03
CA LYS A 34 0.32 8.42 -5.33
C LYS A 34 1.66 7.85 -4.85
N ASP A 35 1.63 6.99 -3.85
CA ASP A 35 2.82 6.45 -3.19
C ASP A 35 3.39 5.22 -3.91
N ILE A 36 2.68 4.67 -4.91
CA ILE A 36 3.18 3.57 -5.73
C ILE A 36 4.03 4.10 -6.89
N GLY A 37 5.31 3.76 -6.87
CA GLY A 37 6.24 3.96 -7.98
C GLY A 37 6.39 2.71 -8.86
N LYS A 38 7.29 2.77 -9.85
CA LYS A 38 7.82 1.57 -10.49
C LYS A 38 8.85 0.95 -9.55
N TYR A 39 8.80 -0.37 -9.40
CA TYR A 39 9.73 -1.19 -8.62
C TYR A 39 9.58 -1.07 -7.10
N ILE A 40 9.32 0.11 -6.56
CA ILE A 40 9.29 0.39 -5.14
C ILE A 40 8.06 1.23 -4.73
N ILE A 41 7.76 1.17 -3.45
CA ILE A 41 6.81 2.07 -2.79
C ILE A 41 7.58 3.30 -2.29
N ASN A 42 7.10 4.49 -2.64
CA ASN A 42 7.65 5.74 -2.14
C ASN A 42 7.32 5.90 -0.65
N ASN A 43 8.17 6.63 0.07
CA ASN A 43 7.98 6.84 1.49
C ASN A 43 6.69 7.64 1.75
N SER A 44 5.73 7.03 2.41
CA SER A 44 4.52 7.71 2.86
C SER A 44 4.71 8.30 4.25
N GLN A 45 4.24 9.51 4.47
CA GLN A 45 4.22 10.16 5.77
C GLN A 45 2.99 9.77 6.61
N SER A 46 2.25 8.77 6.18
CA SER A 46 1.01 8.37 6.84
C SER A 46 1.11 7.00 7.49
N MET A 47 0.44 6.87 8.62
CA MET A 47 0.18 5.61 9.30
C MET A 47 -1.32 5.34 9.32
N LEU A 48 -1.68 4.06 9.30
CA LEU A 48 -3.05 3.61 9.54
C LEU A 48 -3.19 3.16 11.00
N ILE A 49 -4.19 3.64 11.69
CA ILE A 49 -4.67 3.06 12.94
C ILE A 49 -5.53 1.84 12.57
N TYR A 50 -4.99 0.64 12.73
CA TYR A 50 -5.70 -0.61 12.46
C TYR A 50 -6.51 -1.02 13.69
N SER A 51 -7.68 -0.42 13.85
CA SER A 51 -8.51 -0.52 15.04
C SER A 51 -9.36 -1.79 15.15
N ASN A 52 -9.36 -2.66 14.14
CA ASN A 52 -10.12 -3.91 14.20
C ASN A 52 -9.63 -4.89 15.28
N ASP A 53 -8.43 -4.68 15.81
CA ASP A 53 -7.87 -5.47 16.91
C ASP A 53 -8.25 -4.94 18.30
N ILE A 54 -8.94 -3.81 18.37
CA ILE A 54 -9.44 -3.26 19.64
C ILE A 54 -10.62 -4.12 20.11
N LYS A 55 -10.48 -4.75 21.25
CA LYS A 55 -11.52 -5.62 21.82
C LYS A 55 -12.68 -4.81 22.40
N ASN A 56 -12.35 -3.76 23.17
CA ASN A 56 -13.29 -2.81 23.72
C ASN A 56 -12.68 -1.40 23.81
N GLU A 57 -13.51 -0.36 24.01
CA GLU A 57 -13.07 1.03 24.03
C GLU A 57 -12.14 1.33 25.22
N GLU A 58 -12.30 0.64 26.33
CA GLU A 58 -11.59 0.89 27.60
C GLU A 58 -10.14 0.39 27.54
N GLU A 59 -9.86 -0.74 26.84
CA GLU A 59 -8.51 -1.28 26.69
C GLU A 59 -7.56 -0.34 25.96
N GLU A 60 -8.08 0.50 25.06
CA GLU A 60 -7.30 1.43 24.24
C GLU A 60 -7.88 2.85 24.34
N GLU A 61 -8.23 3.25 25.56
CA GLU A 61 -8.91 4.51 25.85
C GLU A 61 -8.20 5.71 25.20
N PHE A 62 -6.88 5.83 25.37
CA PHE A 62 -6.13 6.95 24.80
C PHE A 62 -6.27 7.03 23.27
N LEU A 63 -6.13 5.89 22.57
CA LEU A 63 -6.28 5.82 21.13
C LEU A 63 -7.69 6.21 20.70
N VAL A 64 -8.69 5.63 21.35
CA VAL A 64 -10.10 5.84 21.04
C VAL A 64 -10.49 7.31 21.29
N GLU A 65 -10.16 7.87 22.45
CA GLU A 65 -10.49 9.25 22.82
C GLU A 65 -9.79 10.26 21.90
N THR A 66 -8.50 10.05 21.63
CA THR A 66 -7.69 11.02 20.88
C THR A 66 -8.02 11.03 19.40
N PHE A 67 -8.14 9.85 18.77
CA PHE A 67 -8.21 9.76 17.30
C PHE A 67 -9.58 9.41 16.76
N LEU A 68 -10.36 8.58 17.46
CA LEU A 68 -11.60 8.05 16.91
C LEU A 68 -12.85 8.81 17.42
N LYS A 69 -12.89 9.15 18.68
CA LYS A 69 -14.04 9.78 19.32
C LYS A 69 -14.44 11.14 18.71
N PRO A 70 -13.51 12.00 18.27
CA PRO A 70 -13.87 13.22 17.55
C PRO A 70 -14.73 12.98 16.30
N TYR A 71 -14.69 11.76 15.75
CA TYR A 71 -15.44 11.36 14.58
C TYR A 71 -16.57 10.36 14.88
N LYS A 72 -16.88 10.11 16.17
CA LYS A 72 -17.81 9.05 16.62
C LYS A 72 -19.15 9.12 15.91
N GLN A 73 -19.79 10.29 15.84
CA GLN A 73 -21.07 10.46 15.18
C GLN A 73 -21.03 10.04 13.69
N LYS A 74 -20.00 10.46 12.98
CA LYS A 74 -19.81 10.08 11.57
C LYS A 74 -19.57 8.57 11.43
N LEU A 75 -18.78 7.98 12.32
CA LEU A 75 -18.44 6.56 12.31
C LEU A 75 -19.65 5.68 12.63
N GLN A 76 -20.48 6.08 13.62
CA GLN A 76 -21.73 5.40 13.97
C GLN A 76 -22.76 5.43 12.84
N ASN A 77 -22.78 6.49 12.05
CA ASN A 77 -23.70 6.65 10.92
C ASN A 77 -23.36 5.80 9.70
N ARG A 78 -22.21 5.10 9.68
CA ARG A 78 -21.88 4.15 8.61
C ARG A 78 -22.91 3.01 8.58
N ARG A 79 -23.24 2.56 7.36
CA ARG A 79 -24.21 1.48 7.14
C ARG A 79 -23.86 0.21 7.94
N GLU A 80 -22.60 -0.15 8.00
CA GLU A 80 -22.09 -1.33 8.69
C GLU A 80 -22.31 -1.26 10.19
N CYS A 81 -22.13 -0.06 10.78
CA CYS A 81 -22.40 0.17 12.20
C CYS A 81 -23.89 0.14 12.49
N ARG A 82 -24.72 0.81 11.68
CA ARG A 82 -26.18 0.80 11.85
C ARG A 82 -26.81 -0.59 11.71
N ARG A 83 -26.13 -1.50 11.02
CA ARG A 83 -26.55 -2.91 10.86
C ARG A 83 -25.86 -3.86 11.81
N ASN A 84 -25.10 -3.34 12.80
CA ASN A 84 -24.33 -4.11 13.78
C ASN A 84 -23.29 -5.08 13.18
N TYR A 85 -22.84 -4.82 11.95
CA TYR A 85 -21.75 -5.62 11.34
C TYR A 85 -20.36 -5.18 11.83
N ARG A 86 -20.23 -3.92 12.28
CA ARG A 86 -19.01 -3.32 12.78
C ARG A 86 -19.29 -2.44 13.98
N LYS A 87 -18.34 -2.41 14.92
CA LYS A 87 -18.32 -1.44 15.98
C LYS A 87 -17.95 -0.08 15.41
N TRP A 88 -18.37 1.02 16.05
CA TRP A 88 -18.15 2.36 15.52
C TRP A 88 -16.67 2.71 15.39
N TYR A 89 -15.80 2.14 16.23
CA TYR A 89 -14.37 2.36 16.24
C TYR A 89 -13.58 1.42 15.30
N GLU A 90 -14.22 0.44 14.68
CA GLU A 90 -13.56 -0.43 13.69
C GLU A 90 -13.46 0.26 12.33
N LEU A 91 -12.48 -0.15 11.51
CA LEU A 91 -12.43 0.17 10.09
C LEU A 91 -13.67 -0.35 9.37
N GLN A 92 -14.15 0.36 8.37
CA GLN A 92 -15.33 -0.10 7.60
C GLN A 92 -15.07 -1.47 6.96
N TRP A 93 -13.92 -1.62 6.28
CA TRP A 93 -13.44 -2.88 5.72
C TRP A 93 -11.93 -3.01 5.93
N GLY A 94 -11.52 -3.51 7.08
CA GLY A 94 -10.12 -3.67 7.49
C GLY A 94 -9.38 -4.77 6.75
N ARG A 95 -10.10 -5.76 6.19
CA ARG A 95 -9.54 -6.95 5.55
C ARG A 95 -8.74 -7.81 6.54
N GLU A 96 -8.31 -8.97 6.08
CA GLU A 96 -7.46 -9.87 6.86
C GLU A 96 -6.00 -9.40 6.81
N LYS A 97 -5.32 -9.38 7.94
CA LYS A 97 -3.94 -8.88 8.06
C LYS A 97 -2.96 -9.64 7.18
N TYR A 98 -3.10 -10.96 7.09
CA TYR A 98 -2.18 -11.78 6.30
C TYR A 98 -2.09 -11.33 4.83
N LEU A 99 -3.12 -10.65 4.30
CA LEU A 99 -3.09 -10.07 2.96
C LEU A 99 -2.06 -8.95 2.82
N PHE A 100 -1.66 -8.33 3.93
CA PHE A 100 -0.71 -7.22 3.96
C PHE A 100 0.63 -7.64 4.58
N GLU A 101 0.64 -8.59 5.49
CA GLU A 101 1.81 -8.98 6.29
C GLU A 101 2.60 -10.11 5.63
N GLN A 102 2.86 -9.98 4.32
CA GLN A 102 3.70 -10.89 3.52
C GLN A 102 4.33 -10.13 2.35
N LYS A 103 5.43 -10.68 1.79
CA LYS A 103 6.02 -10.15 0.55
C LYS A 103 4.99 -10.21 -0.57
N LYS A 104 4.80 -9.09 -1.27
CA LYS A 104 3.80 -8.95 -2.33
C LYS A 104 4.19 -7.91 -3.36
N ILE A 105 3.52 -7.92 -4.50
CA ILE A 105 3.57 -6.82 -5.45
C ILE A 105 2.30 -5.98 -5.27
N MET A 106 2.48 -4.67 -5.11
CA MET A 106 1.39 -3.69 -5.01
C MET A 106 1.32 -2.84 -6.27
N TYR A 107 0.09 -2.45 -6.65
CA TYR A 107 -0.14 -1.63 -7.82
C TYR A 107 -1.38 -0.74 -7.66
N PRO A 108 -1.43 0.44 -8.32
CA PRO A 108 -2.55 1.36 -8.20
C PRO A 108 -3.75 0.91 -9.02
N TYR A 109 -4.96 1.23 -8.55
CA TYR A 109 -6.21 1.02 -9.29
C TYR A 109 -6.23 1.76 -10.63
N LYS A 110 -5.65 2.97 -10.68
CA LYS A 110 -5.62 3.82 -11.87
C LYS A 110 -4.23 4.35 -12.13
N SER A 111 -3.75 4.20 -13.37
CA SER A 111 -2.44 4.73 -13.76
C SER A 111 -2.40 5.02 -15.26
N ARG A 112 -1.47 5.89 -15.67
CA ARG A 112 -1.15 6.14 -17.08
C ARG A 112 -0.16 5.15 -17.66
N SER A 113 0.55 4.43 -16.81
CA SER A 113 1.52 3.40 -17.17
C SER A 113 1.60 2.36 -16.07
N ASN A 114 2.18 1.20 -16.39
CA ASN A 114 2.43 0.17 -15.40
C ASN A 114 3.27 0.72 -14.24
N LYS A 115 2.81 0.45 -13.02
CA LYS A 115 3.48 0.76 -11.76
C LYS A 115 3.27 -0.41 -10.81
N PHE A 116 4.22 -1.31 -10.80
CA PHE A 116 4.25 -2.47 -9.91
C PHE A 116 5.43 -2.33 -8.97
N ALA A 117 5.18 -2.40 -7.68
CA ALA A 117 6.17 -2.20 -6.63
C ALA A 117 6.23 -3.41 -5.71
N ILE A 118 7.46 -3.83 -5.34
CA ILE A 118 7.66 -4.87 -4.33
C ILE A 118 7.49 -4.26 -2.95
N ASP A 119 6.65 -4.90 -2.14
CA ASP A 119 6.49 -4.62 -0.71
C ASP A 119 7.03 -5.78 0.13
N ILE A 120 7.93 -5.45 1.05
CA ILE A 120 8.48 -6.34 2.08
C ILE A 120 8.29 -5.76 3.49
N ASP A 121 7.67 -4.58 3.58
CA ASP A 121 7.57 -3.79 4.81
C ASP A 121 6.17 -3.88 5.43
N ASN A 122 5.41 -4.90 5.06
CA ASN A 122 4.05 -5.12 5.53
C ASN A 122 3.15 -3.88 5.37
N THR A 123 3.20 -3.26 4.19
CA THR A 123 2.48 -2.04 3.90
C THR A 123 1.00 -2.30 3.65
N TYR A 124 0.16 -1.47 4.25
CA TYR A 124 -1.28 -1.48 4.08
C TYR A 124 -1.70 -0.42 3.07
N GLY A 125 -2.52 -0.80 2.11
CA GLY A 125 -2.96 0.08 1.03
C GLY A 125 -4.43 0.49 1.15
N SER A 126 -4.72 1.73 0.75
CA SER A 126 -6.10 2.22 0.61
C SER A 126 -6.90 1.40 -0.43
N ALA A 127 -8.21 1.64 -0.52
CA ALA A 127 -9.11 0.91 -1.39
C ALA A 127 -8.74 0.97 -2.89
N ASP A 128 -7.95 1.96 -3.27
CA ASP A 128 -7.44 2.17 -4.63
C ASP A 128 -6.06 1.54 -4.88
N ILE A 129 -5.60 0.69 -3.96
CA ILE A 129 -4.40 -0.14 -4.10
C ILE A 129 -4.79 -1.60 -4.13
N TYR A 130 -4.28 -2.31 -5.11
CA TYR A 130 -4.36 -3.77 -5.19
C TYR A 130 -3.00 -4.40 -4.96
N SER A 131 -3.02 -5.67 -4.60
CA SER A 131 -1.81 -6.46 -4.44
C SER A 131 -2.03 -7.91 -4.85
N PHE A 132 -0.94 -8.57 -5.19
CA PHE A 132 -0.90 -10.01 -5.37
C PHE A 132 0.42 -10.58 -4.84
N TYR A 133 0.42 -11.86 -4.56
CA TYR A 133 1.58 -12.64 -4.15
C TYR A 133 1.74 -13.88 -5.02
N ILE A 134 2.95 -14.40 -5.08
CA ILE A 134 3.24 -15.63 -5.81
C ILE A 134 2.72 -16.80 -4.98
N LYS A 135 1.86 -17.64 -5.56
CA LYS A 135 1.40 -18.87 -4.92
C LYS A 135 2.56 -19.81 -4.67
N ASP A 136 2.47 -20.62 -3.64
CA ASP A 136 3.55 -21.54 -3.22
C ASP A 136 4.03 -22.45 -4.35
N GLU A 137 3.11 -22.93 -5.19
CA GLU A 137 3.39 -23.80 -6.33
C GLU A 137 4.30 -23.15 -7.39
N TYR A 138 4.35 -21.79 -7.47
CA TYR A 138 5.16 -21.05 -8.45
C TYR A 138 6.37 -20.34 -7.85
N LYS A 139 6.62 -20.44 -6.53
CA LYS A 139 7.73 -19.74 -5.87
C LYS A 139 9.11 -20.20 -6.34
N ASN A 140 9.22 -21.44 -6.80
CA ASN A 140 10.46 -21.96 -7.39
C ASN A 140 10.62 -21.62 -8.87
N GLU A 141 9.57 -21.15 -9.51
CA GLU A 141 9.56 -20.83 -10.94
C GLU A 141 9.75 -19.33 -11.19
N PHE A 142 9.15 -18.49 -10.33
CA PHE A 142 9.15 -17.03 -10.47
C PHE A 142 9.58 -16.34 -9.20
N SER A 143 10.39 -15.29 -9.34
CA SER A 143 10.70 -14.36 -8.26
C SER A 143 9.87 -13.08 -8.37
N TYR A 144 9.73 -12.37 -7.25
CA TYR A 144 9.07 -11.07 -7.23
C TYR A 144 9.85 -10.03 -8.05
N GLU A 145 11.17 -10.14 -8.04
CA GLU A 145 12.09 -9.27 -8.75
C GLU A 145 11.95 -9.44 -10.27
N TYR A 146 11.89 -10.68 -10.74
CA TYR A 146 11.60 -10.96 -12.15
C TYR A 146 10.24 -10.39 -12.56
N LEU A 147 9.20 -10.68 -11.78
CA LEU A 147 7.84 -10.22 -12.10
C LEU A 147 7.74 -8.69 -12.13
N VAL A 148 8.35 -7.98 -11.20
CA VAL A 148 8.28 -6.51 -11.16
C VAL A 148 9.08 -5.90 -12.33
N GLY A 149 10.20 -6.51 -12.72
CA GLY A 149 10.97 -6.14 -13.92
C GLY A 149 10.14 -6.27 -15.18
N LEU A 150 9.58 -7.46 -15.37
CA LEU A 150 8.76 -7.79 -16.53
C LEU A 150 7.53 -6.86 -16.63
N LEU A 151 6.74 -6.77 -15.56
CA LEU A 151 5.50 -6.00 -15.53
C LEU A 151 5.71 -4.49 -15.70
N ASN A 152 6.85 -3.93 -15.28
CA ASN A 152 7.20 -2.51 -15.48
C ASN A 152 7.87 -2.22 -16.81
N SER A 153 8.17 -3.24 -17.61
CA SER A 153 8.78 -3.07 -18.94
C SER A 153 7.88 -2.30 -19.90
N LYS A 154 8.47 -1.67 -20.91
CA LYS A 154 7.73 -1.00 -21.98
C LYS A 154 6.83 -1.98 -22.76
N THR A 155 7.27 -3.22 -22.92
CA THR A 155 6.52 -4.27 -23.60
C THR A 155 5.25 -4.62 -22.86
N TYR A 156 5.33 -4.88 -21.54
CA TYR A 156 4.16 -5.18 -20.74
C TYR A 156 3.25 -3.97 -20.53
N ASP A 157 3.78 -2.76 -20.49
CA ASP A 157 2.96 -1.54 -20.46
C ASP A 157 2.13 -1.41 -21.74
N LYS A 158 2.72 -1.65 -22.92
CA LYS A 158 1.99 -1.70 -24.20
C LYS A 158 0.97 -2.84 -24.22
N TYR A 159 1.38 -4.04 -23.81
CA TYR A 159 0.48 -5.20 -23.75
C TYR A 159 -0.75 -4.91 -22.87
N PHE A 160 -0.53 -4.38 -21.66
CA PHE A 160 -1.65 -4.03 -20.78
C PHE A 160 -2.58 -2.99 -21.42
N LYS A 161 -2.06 -1.98 -22.11
CA LYS A 161 -2.86 -0.95 -22.80
C LYS A 161 -3.73 -1.50 -23.92
N ILE A 162 -3.34 -2.61 -24.54
CA ILE A 162 -4.15 -3.29 -25.56
C ILE A 162 -5.34 -4.01 -24.93
N ILE A 163 -5.14 -4.69 -23.79
CA ILE A 163 -6.17 -5.50 -23.14
C ILE A 163 -6.94 -4.75 -22.04
N GLY A 164 -6.39 -3.64 -21.57
CA GLY A 164 -6.94 -2.80 -20.51
C GLY A 164 -8.08 -1.91 -21.01
N LYS A 165 -8.73 -1.24 -20.05
CA LYS A 165 -9.76 -0.24 -20.35
C LYS A 165 -9.22 1.16 -20.07
N GLU A 166 -9.18 2.01 -21.08
CA GLU A 166 -8.92 3.43 -20.89
C GLU A 166 -10.13 4.12 -20.27
N MET A 167 -9.89 4.93 -19.24
CA MET A 167 -10.90 5.70 -18.51
C MET A 167 -10.90 7.19 -18.90
N GLY A 168 -10.17 7.55 -19.95
CA GLY A 168 -9.96 8.91 -20.43
C GLY A 168 -8.59 9.50 -20.00
N LYS A 169 -8.11 10.47 -20.79
CA LYS A 169 -6.81 11.15 -20.58
C LYS A 169 -5.61 10.20 -20.45
N LYS A 170 -5.63 9.08 -21.16
CA LYS A 170 -4.61 8.02 -21.11
C LYS A 170 -4.44 7.37 -19.73
N VAL A 171 -5.48 7.41 -18.88
CA VAL A 171 -5.54 6.69 -17.62
C VAL A 171 -6.22 5.35 -17.85
N PHE A 172 -5.61 4.27 -17.38
CA PHE A 172 -6.10 2.91 -17.51
C PHE A 172 -6.58 2.36 -16.16
N ASP A 173 -7.56 1.48 -16.24
CA ASP A 173 -8.13 0.74 -15.13
C ASP A 173 -7.35 -0.57 -14.88
N TYR A 174 -6.67 -0.64 -13.74
CA TYR A 174 -5.87 -1.78 -13.30
C TYR A 174 -6.67 -2.71 -12.37
N TYR A 175 -7.96 -2.84 -12.58
CA TYR A 175 -8.78 -3.77 -11.80
C TYR A 175 -8.20 -5.20 -11.87
N PRO A 176 -8.30 -6.00 -10.77
CA PRO A 176 -7.74 -7.37 -10.72
C PRO A 176 -8.14 -8.24 -11.91
N ASN A 177 -9.42 -8.18 -12.35
CA ASN A 177 -9.91 -8.93 -13.51
C ASN A 177 -9.24 -8.53 -14.85
N LYS A 178 -8.54 -7.39 -14.90
CA LYS A 178 -7.74 -6.96 -16.06
C LYS A 178 -6.30 -7.44 -15.92
N ILE A 179 -5.72 -7.26 -14.73
CA ILE A 179 -4.35 -7.74 -14.44
C ILE A 179 -4.24 -9.25 -14.60
N MET A 180 -5.24 -10.01 -14.15
CA MET A 180 -5.29 -11.47 -14.29
C MET A 180 -5.31 -11.97 -15.75
N LYS A 181 -5.53 -11.09 -16.73
CA LYS A 181 -5.43 -11.42 -18.15
C LYS A 181 -4.02 -11.33 -18.70
N LEU A 182 -3.10 -10.71 -17.98
CA LEU A 182 -1.69 -10.69 -18.38
C LEU A 182 -1.11 -12.09 -18.29
N LYS A 183 -0.58 -12.57 -19.39
CA LYS A 183 0.15 -13.84 -19.44
C LYS A 183 1.59 -13.57 -19.06
N ILE A 184 2.10 -14.34 -18.12
CA ILE A 184 3.49 -14.29 -17.67
C ILE A 184 4.21 -15.49 -18.29
N PHE A 185 5.35 -15.24 -18.90
CA PHE A 185 6.21 -16.26 -19.50
C PHE A 185 7.57 -16.17 -18.81
N LYS A 186 8.22 -17.32 -18.64
CA LYS A 186 9.62 -17.38 -18.26
C LYS A 186 10.46 -17.12 -19.52
N ASP A 187 11.15 -15.97 -19.53
CA ASP A 187 12.02 -15.57 -20.62
C ASP A 187 13.32 -16.40 -20.62
N GLU A 188 13.98 -16.56 -21.76
CA GLU A 188 15.30 -17.19 -21.84
C GLU A 188 16.37 -16.41 -21.07
N ASN A 189 16.20 -15.09 -20.93
CA ASN A 189 17.08 -14.20 -20.17
C ASN A 189 16.54 -13.97 -18.73
N TYR A 190 15.84 -14.95 -18.16
CA TYR A 190 15.22 -14.82 -16.83
C TYR A 190 16.18 -14.32 -15.76
N ASP A 191 17.36 -14.94 -15.66
CA ASP A 191 18.34 -14.65 -14.61
C ASP A 191 18.90 -13.22 -14.75
N GLU A 192 19.13 -12.76 -15.99
CA GLU A 192 19.58 -11.38 -16.23
C GLU A 192 18.48 -10.36 -15.91
N ILE A 193 17.24 -10.61 -16.31
CA ILE A 193 16.09 -9.76 -15.99
C ILE A 193 15.92 -9.67 -14.48
N GLU A 194 16.01 -10.79 -13.77
CA GLU A 194 15.91 -10.83 -12.31
C GLU A 194 17.04 -10.04 -11.64
N ALA A 195 18.28 -10.25 -12.05
CA ALA A 195 19.45 -9.58 -11.50
C ALA A 195 19.36 -8.05 -11.68
N LEU A 196 19.09 -7.59 -12.89
CA LEU A 196 18.90 -6.16 -13.17
C LEU A 196 17.71 -5.56 -12.41
N SER A 197 16.63 -6.31 -12.25
CA SER A 197 15.48 -5.86 -11.47
C SER A 197 15.81 -5.73 -9.98
N LYS A 198 16.57 -6.65 -9.41
CA LYS A 198 17.10 -6.57 -8.04
C LYS A 198 17.95 -5.30 -7.85
N GLU A 199 18.82 -5.02 -8.79
CA GLU A 199 19.66 -3.82 -8.77
C GLU A 199 18.82 -2.55 -8.83
N VAL A 200 17.85 -2.45 -9.75
CA VAL A 200 16.94 -1.30 -9.85
C VAL A 200 16.16 -1.10 -8.55
N VAL A 201 15.64 -2.16 -7.93
CA VAL A 201 14.94 -2.08 -6.64
C VAL A 201 15.87 -1.55 -5.55
N SER A 202 17.11 -2.08 -5.47
CA SER A 202 18.11 -1.67 -4.48
C SER A 202 18.48 -0.20 -4.62
N LEU A 203 18.88 0.22 -5.82
CA LEU A 203 19.23 1.62 -6.12
C LEU A 203 18.08 2.59 -5.88
N SER A 204 16.86 2.17 -6.21
CA SER A 204 15.67 2.99 -5.98
C SER A 204 15.40 3.19 -4.48
N ARG A 205 15.61 2.17 -3.65
CA ARG A 205 15.52 2.28 -2.18
C ARG A 205 16.59 3.18 -1.61
N GLN A 206 17.86 3.00 -2.04
CA GLN A 206 18.96 3.86 -1.62
C GLN A 206 18.68 5.32 -1.97
N LYS A 207 18.18 5.60 -3.17
CA LYS A 207 17.80 6.96 -3.57
C LYS A 207 16.78 7.58 -2.61
N ILE A 208 15.74 6.82 -2.20
CA ILE A 208 14.75 7.34 -1.24
C ILE A 208 15.40 7.65 0.11
N MET A 209 16.25 6.74 0.62
CA MET A 209 16.94 6.93 1.90
C MET A 209 17.78 8.20 1.89
N VAL A 210 18.67 8.34 0.91
CA VAL A 210 19.54 9.53 0.77
C VAL A 210 18.73 10.81 0.58
N SER A 211 17.63 10.76 -0.20
CA SER A 211 16.75 11.92 -0.37
C SER A 211 16.07 12.35 0.92
N ASN A 212 15.70 11.39 1.79
CA ASN A 212 15.11 11.68 3.09
C ASN A 212 16.16 12.29 4.05
N GLU A 213 17.37 11.73 4.10
CA GLU A 213 18.48 12.26 4.89
C GLU A 213 18.79 13.70 4.49
N LEU A 214 18.88 13.97 3.18
CA LEU A 214 19.11 15.31 2.66
C LEU A 214 18.02 16.28 3.09
N ASN A 215 16.74 15.89 2.97
CA ASN A 215 15.62 16.73 3.38
C ASN A 215 15.64 17.00 4.89
N THR A 216 15.98 16.02 5.71
CA THR A 216 16.13 16.18 7.16
C THR A 216 17.21 17.20 7.46
N TYR A 217 18.38 17.04 6.85
CA TYR A 217 19.50 17.96 7.02
C TYR A 217 19.17 19.41 6.63
N ILE A 218 18.51 19.60 5.46
CA ILE A 218 18.08 20.93 5.01
C ILE A 218 17.09 21.55 6.00
N ASN A 219 16.13 20.78 6.53
CA ASN A 219 15.17 21.29 7.50
C ASN A 219 15.82 21.69 8.82
N GLU A 220 16.81 20.94 9.29
CA GLU A 220 17.60 21.28 10.48
C GLU A 220 18.42 22.55 10.29
N CYS A 221 18.99 22.76 9.09
CA CYS A 221 19.72 23.99 8.76
C CYS A 221 18.83 25.22 8.69
N ASN A 222 17.60 25.06 8.16
CA ASN A 222 16.62 26.16 8.01
C ASN A 222 15.88 26.48 9.33
N GLY A 223 15.94 25.60 10.32
CA GLY A 223 15.34 25.81 11.64
C GLY A 223 16.26 26.49 12.66
N LYS A 224 17.48 26.85 12.25
CA LYS A 224 18.44 27.67 12.98
C LYS A 224 18.41 29.09 12.48
#